data_46cd702de735af6675b8b3b1a8647a65
#
_entry.id   46cd702de735af6675b8b3b1a8647a65
#
_cell.length_a   1.000
_cell.length_b   1.000
_cell.length_c   1.000
_cell.angle_alpha   90.00
_cell.angle_beta   90.00
_cell.angle_gamma   90.00
#
_symmetry.space_group_name_H-M   'P 1'
#
loop_
_entity.id
_entity.type
_entity.pdbx_description
1 polymer ?
#
loop_
_entity_poly.entity_id
_entity_poly.type
_entity_poly.pdbx_seq_one_letter_code
_entity_poly.pdbx_strand_id
1 'polypeptide(L)' 'MTFPEPPYFLSNRDWYTTPEDEGIDDFFFEDGRGYHIKDDAPEEAKKSYEECYDLLESNITRLFSD' A
#
# COMPACT_ATOMS: atom_id res chain seq x y z
N MET A 1 7.96 -20.91 12.96
CA MET A 1 8.26 -19.68 12.22
C MET A 1 6.97 -19.12 11.61
N THR A 2 6.64 -17.91 11.96
CA THR A 2 5.40 -17.30 11.51
C THR A 2 5.69 -16.25 10.43
N PHE A 3 4.96 -16.35 9.34
CA PHE A 3 5.04 -15.33 8.29
C PHE A 3 4.34 -14.06 8.77
N PRO A 4 4.86 -12.89 8.39
CA PRO A 4 4.16 -11.66 8.71
C PRO A 4 2.80 -11.66 8.00
N GLU A 5 1.79 -11.22 8.73
CA GLU A 5 0.46 -11.13 8.15
C GLU A 5 0.41 -10.00 7.13
N PRO A 6 -0.34 -10.17 6.04
CA PRO A 6 -0.51 -9.07 5.08
C PRO A 6 -1.24 -7.90 5.74
N PRO A 7 -1.01 -6.68 5.26
CA PRO A 7 -1.72 -5.52 5.78
C PRO A 7 -3.24 -5.72 5.71
N TYR A 8 -3.94 -5.13 6.66
CA TYR A 8 -5.38 -5.28 6.76
C TYR A 8 -6.10 -4.85 5.48
N PHE A 9 -5.64 -3.78 4.84
CA PHE A 9 -6.29 -3.27 3.64
C PHE A 9 -6.24 -4.27 2.47
N LEU A 10 -5.31 -5.21 2.50
CA LEU A 10 -5.21 -6.24 1.45
C LEU A 10 -6.16 -7.41 1.66
N SER A 11 -6.84 -7.46 2.80
CA SER A 11 -7.76 -8.58 3.09
C SER A 11 -9.06 -8.51 2.29
N ASN A 12 -9.36 -7.37 1.70
CA ASN A 12 -10.54 -7.19 0.87
C ASN A 12 -10.18 -6.47 -0.42
N ARG A 13 -10.39 -7.12 -1.54
CA ARG A 13 -10.05 -6.61 -2.87
C ARG A 13 -10.80 -5.32 -3.21
N ASP A 14 -11.96 -5.10 -2.62
CA ASP A 14 -12.78 -3.92 -2.89
C ASP A 14 -12.24 -2.65 -2.23
N TRP A 15 -11.28 -2.78 -1.34
CA TRP A 15 -10.75 -1.63 -0.60
C TRP A 15 -9.59 -0.92 -1.28
N TYR A 16 -9.00 -1.53 -2.30
CA TYR A 16 -7.83 -0.96 -2.96
C TYR A 16 -7.86 -1.22 -4.46
N THR A 17 -7.02 -0.47 -5.18
CA THR A 17 -6.84 -0.66 -6.61
C THR A 17 -5.37 -0.90 -6.92
N THR A 18 -5.13 -1.53 -8.06
CA THR A 18 -3.77 -1.74 -8.56
C THR A 18 -3.61 -0.99 -9.87
N PRO A 19 -2.37 -0.78 -10.35
CA PRO A 19 -2.17 -0.15 -11.66
C PRO A 19 -2.92 -0.88 -12.78
N GLU A 20 -2.94 -2.20 -12.72
CA GLU A 20 -3.65 -3.01 -13.71
C GLU A 20 -5.14 -2.72 -13.70
N ASP A 21 -5.72 -2.52 -12.52
CA ASP A 21 -7.14 -2.20 -12.38
C ASP A 21 -7.49 -0.86 -13.02
N GLU A 22 -6.55 0.07 -13.05
CA GLU A 22 -6.75 1.39 -13.63
C GLU A 22 -6.26 1.48 -15.07
N GLY A 23 -5.87 0.36 -15.65
CA GLY A 23 -5.42 0.33 -17.03
C GLY A 23 -4.01 0.85 -17.25
N ILE A 24 -3.22 0.91 -16.21
CA ILE A 24 -1.83 1.33 -16.27
C ILE A 24 -0.97 0.11 -16.60
N ASP A 25 -0.16 0.22 -17.61
CA ASP A 25 0.70 -0.87 -18.10
C ASP A 25 2.04 -0.86 -17.37
N ASP A 26 1.97 -0.91 -16.03
CA ASP A 26 3.15 -0.88 -15.18
C ASP A 26 2.85 -1.65 -13.90
N PHE A 27 3.88 -2.00 -13.16
CA PHE A 27 3.72 -2.68 -11.88
C PHE A 27 3.42 -1.72 -10.73
N PHE A 28 3.72 -0.43 -10.93
CA PHE A 28 3.56 0.57 -9.87
C PHE A 28 2.88 1.82 -10.43
N PHE A 29 2.23 2.55 -9.55
CA PHE A 29 1.66 3.85 -9.87
C PHE A 29 2.79 4.88 -9.99
N GLU A 30 2.46 6.07 -10.47
CA GLU A 30 3.43 7.15 -10.66
C GLU A 30 4.17 7.52 -9.37
N ASP A 31 3.50 7.35 -8.24
CA ASP A 31 4.09 7.65 -6.93
C ASP A 31 4.98 6.51 -6.41
N GLY A 32 5.14 5.44 -7.19
CA GLY A 32 5.96 4.31 -6.78
C GLY A 32 5.26 3.28 -5.92
N ARG A 33 3.97 3.46 -5.66
CA ARG A 33 3.20 2.53 -4.85
C ARG A 33 2.52 1.50 -5.73
N GLY A 34 2.41 0.27 -5.23
CA GLY A 34 1.75 -0.80 -5.96
C GLY A 34 0.25 -0.89 -5.70
N TYR A 35 -0.26 -0.14 -4.73
CA TYR A 35 -1.66 -0.13 -4.35
C TYR A 35 -2.12 1.27 -4.00
N HIS A 36 -3.39 1.56 -4.28
CA HIS A 36 -4.03 2.80 -3.84
C HIS A 36 -5.30 2.42 -3.10
N ILE A 37 -5.50 3.00 -1.91
CA ILE A 37 -6.70 2.73 -1.12
C ILE A 37 -7.88 3.52 -1.69
N LYS A 38 -9.04 2.88 -1.73
CA LYS A 38 -10.26 3.53 -2.21
C LYS A 38 -10.89 4.39 -1.13
N ASP A 39 -11.61 5.42 -1.54
CA ASP A 39 -12.33 6.28 -0.61
C ASP A 39 -13.44 5.53 0.13
N ASP A 40 -13.97 4.49 -0.49
CA ASP A 40 -15.04 3.67 0.09
C ASP A 40 -14.53 2.70 1.16
N ALA A 41 -13.22 2.55 1.29
CA ALA A 41 -12.65 1.64 2.26
C ALA A 41 -12.94 2.13 3.68
N PRO A 42 -13.11 1.19 4.64
CA PRO A 42 -13.31 1.60 6.02
C PRO A 42 -12.05 2.26 6.58
N GLU A 43 -12.24 3.04 7.64
CA GLU A 43 -11.15 3.78 8.26
C GLU A 43 -9.99 2.87 8.67
N GLU A 44 -10.30 1.68 9.15
CA GLU A 44 -9.28 0.73 9.56
C GLU A 44 -8.41 0.31 8.38
N ALA A 45 -9.01 0.13 7.21
CA ALA A 45 -8.26 -0.23 6.01
C ALA A 45 -7.39 0.93 5.55
N LYS A 46 -7.92 2.15 5.57
CA LYS A 46 -7.16 3.35 5.22
C LYS A 46 -5.98 3.55 6.14
N LYS A 47 -6.20 3.35 7.42
CA LYS A 47 -5.16 3.47 8.44
C LYS A 47 -4.07 2.43 8.23
N SER A 48 -4.46 1.20 7.95
CA SER A 48 -3.53 0.11 7.67
C SER A 48 -2.67 0.41 6.45
N TYR A 49 -3.29 0.95 5.40
CA TYR A 49 -2.59 1.35 4.18
C TYR A 49 -1.55 2.43 4.47
N GLU A 50 -1.93 3.47 5.19
CA GLU A 50 -1.03 4.56 5.54
C GLU A 50 0.14 4.08 6.39
N GLU A 51 -0.14 3.24 7.38
CA GLU A 51 0.92 2.70 8.24
C GLU A 51 1.90 1.84 7.45
N CYS A 52 1.40 1.06 6.52
CA CYS A 52 2.24 0.19 5.69
C CYS A 52 3.24 1.00 4.87
N TYR A 53 2.76 2.02 4.19
CA TYR A 53 3.63 2.86 3.34
C TYR A 53 4.46 3.83 4.15
N ASP A 54 3.98 4.26 5.28
CA ASP A 54 4.74 5.11 6.18
C ASP A 54 5.98 4.39 6.67
N LEU A 55 5.85 3.13 7.03
CA LEU A 55 6.98 2.31 7.46
C LEU A 55 7.99 2.10 6.32
N LEU A 56 7.49 1.84 5.13
CA LEU A 56 8.36 1.64 3.97
C LEU A 56 9.10 2.91 3.61
N GLU A 57 8.42 4.04 3.58
CA GLU A 57 9.03 5.33 3.28
C GLU A 57 10.04 5.72 4.36
N SER A 58 9.73 5.45 5.60
CA SER A 58 10.63 5.73 6.72
C SER A 58 11.91 4.92 6.61
N ASN A 59 11.80 3.66 6.24
CA ASN A 59 12.98 2.81 6.05
C ASN A 59 13.84 3.28 4.90
N ILE A 60 13.23 3.69 3.80
CA ILE A 60 13.94 4.19 2.63
C ILE A 60 14.66 5.48 2.97
N THR A 61 14.00 6.38 3.68
CA THR A 61 14.60 7.64 4.11
C THR A 61 15.80 7.40 5.00
N ARG A 62 15.70 6.43 5.87
CA ARG A 62 16.78 6.08 6.78
C ARG A 62 18.00 5.56 6.04
N LEU A 63 17.80 4.84 4.95
CA LEU A 63 18.89 4.30 4.15
C LEU A 63 19.64 5.38 3.37
N PHE A 64 18.93 6.40 2.92
CA PHE A 64 19.52 7.47 2.13
C PHE A 64 19.92 8.68 2.95
N SER A 65 19.44 8.78 4.16
CA SER A 65 19.73 9.90 5.04
C SER A 65 20.81 9.48 6.02
N ASP A 66 21.94 10.03 5.87
CA ASP A 66 23.05 9.78 6.81
C ASP A 66 22.98 10.68 8.02
#